data_21d89bd5f60b7a6fb4049b396f6e3254
#
_entry.id   21d89bd5f60b7a6fb4049b396f6e3254
#
_cell.length_a   1.000
_cell.length_b   1.000
_cell.length_c   1.000
_cell.angle_alpha   90.00
_cell.angle_beta   90.00
_cell.angle_gamma   90.00
#
_symmetry.space_group_name_H-M   'P 1'
#
loop_
_entity.id
_entity.type
_entity.pdbx_description
1 polymer ?
#
loop_
_entity_poly.entity_id
_entity_poly.type
_entity_poly.pdbx_seq_one_letter_code
_entity_poly.pdbx_strand_id
1 'polypeptide(L)'
;VHVTVPVTRRVLGRRDGMVVHYAHRLPQSRHPSKSLPRTRIEDTVLDLVDVSKTAREVEGWLTAACEKRLTTPEHLAASLMSRKKISWRPMLEASLLDVAEGAQSPLELAFLRRVERAHGLPRGERQLRWAGRRVIWIDVDYLLYRTRVELDGRLGHQGEGRFRDRRRDNRG
;
A
#
# COMPACT_ATOMS: atom_id res chain seq x y z
N VAL A 1 7.30 -20.45 3.03
CA VAL A 1 8.45 -19.59 2.69
C VAL A 1 8.49 -19.37 1.20
N HIS A 2 8.74 -18.13 0.72
CA HIS A 2 8.92 -17.80 -0.69
C HIS A 2 10.42 -17.65 -0.97
N VAL A 3 10.87 -18.34 -2.03
CA VAL A 3 12.29 -18.34 -2.45
C VAL A 3 12.35 -17.96 -3.93
N THR A 4 13.14 -16.96 -4.28
CA THR A 4 13.36 -16.55 -5.66
C THR A 4 14.69 -17.08 -6.16
N VAL A 5 14.67 -17.74 -7.31
CA VAL A 5 15.85 -18.32 -7.95
C VAL A 5 16.01 -17.83 -9.40
N PRO A 6 17.23 -17.82 -9.97
CA PRO A 6 17.38 -17.51 -11.38
C PRO A 6 16.63 -18.51 -12.27
N VAL A 7 16.06 -18.04 -13.37
CA VAL A 7 15.36 -18.91 -14.36
C VAL A 7 16.28 -19.99 -14.96
N THR A 8 17.59 -19.77 -14.94
CA THR A 8 18.59 -20.74 -15.41
C THR A 8 18.79 -21.92 -14.45
N ARG A 9 18.31 -21.81 -13.21
CA ARG A 9 18.44 -22.88 -12.24
C ARG A 9 17.43 -23.98 -12.52
N ARG A 10 17.92 -25.24 -12.59
CA ARG A 10 17.04 -26.41 -12.71
C ARG A 10 16.08 -26.49 -11.52
N VAL A 11 14.89 -27.01 -11.80
CA VAL A 11 13.79 -27.13 -10.82
C VAL A 11 14.29 -27.85 -9.56
N LEU A 12 14.16 -27.18 -8.44
CA LEU A 12 14.28 -27.81 -7.13
C LEU A 12 12.98 -28.59 -6.91
N GLY A 13 13.08 -29.87 -6.54
CA GLY A 13 11.90 -30.66 -6.22
C GLY A 13 10.98 -29.94 -5.25
N ARG A 14 9.67 -30.20 -5.35
CA ARG A 14 8.65 -29.62 -4.49
C ARG A 14 8.98 -29.92 -3.02
N ARG A 15 9.02 -28.89 -2.20
CA ARG A 15 9.21 -28.98 -0.76
C ARG A 15 8.03 -28.36 -0.06
N ASP A 16 7.50 -29.02 0.94
CA ASP A 16 6.36 -28.52 1.71
C ASP A 16 6.68 -27.20 2.37
N GLY A 17 5.74 -26.27 2.31
CA GLY A 17 5.89 -24.93 2.87
C GLY A 17 6.79 -23.98 2.06
N MET A 18 7.31 -24.39 0.89
CA MET A 18 8.15 -23.57 0.04
C MET A 18 7.47 -23.28 -1.31
N VAL A 19 7.38 -22.01 -1.66
CA VAL A 19 6.99 -21.54 -2.99
C VAL A 19 8.23 -21.00 -3.69
N VAL A 20 8.55 -21.57 -4.85
CA VAL A 20 9.73 -21.18 -5.65
C VAL A 20 9.28 -20.27 -6.78
N HIS A 21 9.88 -19.08 -6.84
CA HIS A 21 9.70 -18.12 -7.91
C HIS A 21 10.94 -18.10 -8.81
N TYR A 22 10.74 -18.04 -10.11
CA TYR A 22 11.82 -17.97 -11.10
C TYR A 22 11.89 -16.54 -11.65
N ALA A 23 13.03 -15.88 -11.52
CA ALA A 23 13.21 -14.51 -11.97
C ALA A 23 14.40 -14.36 -12.93
N HIS A 24 14.18 -13.69 -14.06
CA HIS A 24 15.24 -13.26 -14.98
C HIS A 24 16.10 -12.16 -14.40
N ARG A 25 15.51 -11.32 -13.56
CA ARG A 25 16.12 -10.10 -13.01
C ARG A 25 16.64 -10.27 -11.59
N LEU A 26 16.87 -11.51 -11.13
CA LEU A 26 17.30 -11.76 -9.76
C LEU A 26 18.55 -10.97 -9.34
N PRO A 27 19.60 -10.82 -10.17
CA PRO A 27 20.76 -10.01 -9.79
C PRO A 27 20.42 -8.57 -9.48
N GLN A 28 19.51 -7.96 -10.26
CA GLN A 28 19.07 -6.57 -10.08
C GLN A 28 18.09 -6.42 -8.91
N SER A 29 17.26 -7.44 -8.68
CA SER A 29 16.25 -7.46 -7.60
C SER A 29 16.83 -7.78 -6.23
N ARG A 30 18.05 -8.34 -6.18
CA ARG A 30 18.69 -8.71 -4.92
C ARG A 30 19.13 -7.48 -4.15
N HIS A 31 18.88 -7.47 -2.85
CA HIS A 31 19.36 -6.42 -1.97
C HIS A 31 20.91 -6.50 -1.86
N PRO A 32 21.64 -5.40 -2.10
CA PRO A 32 23.10 -5.45 -2.24
C PRO A 32 23.84 -5.75 -0.93
N SER A 33 23.31 -5.29 0.21
CA SER A 33 24.04 -5.26 1.49
C SER A 33 23.46 -6.15 2.59
N LYS A 34 22.40 -6.92 2.33
CA LYS A 34 21.85 -7.80 3.38
C LYS A 34 22.58 -9.14 3.41
N SER A 35 23.07 -9.55 4.58
CA SER A 35 23.79 -10.81 4.80
C SER A 35 22.96 -12.03 4.38
N LEU A 36 21.67 -12.07 4.78
CA LEU A 36 20.72 -13.04 4.26
C LEU A 36 20.22 -12.59 2.89
N PRO A 37 20.47 -13.35 1.80
CA PRO A 37 20.01 -12.97 0.48
C PRO A 37 18.50 -12.77 0.46
N ARG A 38 18.05 -11.58 0.05
CA ARG A 38 16.64 -11.21 -0.10
C ARG A 38 16.46 -10.25 -1.26
N THR A 39 15.26 -10.18 -1.80
CA THR A 39 14.88 -9.18 -2.79
C THR A 39 14.77 -7.79 -2.14
N ARG A 40 14.91 -6.74 -2.93
CA ARG A 40 14.54 -5.38 -2.52
C ARG A 40 13.05 -5.33 -2.24
N ILE A 41 12.63 -4.44 -1.36
CA ILE A 41 11.21 -4.30 -1.00
C ILE A 41 10.38 -3.94 -2.22
N GLU A 42 10.85 -3.00 -3.04
CA GLU A 42 10.17 -2.55 -4.26
C GLU A 42 9.95 -3.71 -5.22
N ASP A 43 10.97 -4.53 -5.45
CA ASP A 43 10.86 -5.70 -6.32
C ASP A 43 9.88 -6.73 -5.75
N THR A 44 9.91 -6.95 -4.42
CA THR A 44 8.96 -7.87 -3.75
C THR A 44 7.52 -7.39 -3.90
N VAL A 45 7.27 -6.10 -3.67
CA VAL A 45 5.93 -5.51 -3.81
C VAL A 45 5.44 -5.63 -5.25
N LEU A 46 6.27 -5.29 -6.23
CA LEU A 46 5.91 -5.39 -7.64
C LEU A 46 5.70 -6.83 -8.11
N ASP A 47 6.41 -7.80 -7.54
CA ASP A 47 6.19 -9.24 -7.83
C ASP A 47 4.85 -9.71 -7.23
N LEU A 48 4.48 -9.24 -6.05
CA LEU A 48 3.17 -9.53 -5.45
C LEU A 48 2.03 -8.90 -6.26
N VAL A 49 2.22 -7.69 -6.73
CA VAL A 49 1.26 -7.02 -7.62
C VAL A 49 1.11 -7.79 -8.94
N ASP A 50 2.19 -8.27 -9.52
CA ASP A 50 2.15 -8.99 -10.81
C ASP A 50 1.32 -10.27 -10.75
N VAL A 51 1.28 -10.93 -9.59
CA VAL A 51 0.48 -12.14 -9.36
C VAL A 51 -0.89 -11.85 -8.73
N SER A 52 -1.20 -10.61 -8.42
CA SER A 52 -2.49 -10.21 -7.84
C SER A 52 -3.64 -10.44 -8.82
N LYS A 53 -4.78 -10.89 -8.30
CA LYS A 53 -5.98 -11.19 -9.08
C LYS A 53 -6.99 -10.03 -9.07
N THR A 54 -6.89 -9.15 -8.10
CA THR A 54 -7.85 -8.06 -7.91
C THR A 54 -7.16 -6.72 -7.71
N ALA A 55 -7.83 -5.66 -8.12
CA ALA A 55 -7.39 -4.28 -7.89
C ALA A 55 -7.17 -3.97 -6.40
N ARG A 56 -8.00 -4.55 -5.54
CA ARG A 56 -7.89 -4.40 -4.08
C ARG A 56 -6.60 -4.98 -3.51
N GLU A 57 -6.16 -6.14 -4.04
CA GLU A 57 -4.88 -6.72 -3.64
C GLU A 57 -3.72 -5.82 -4.04
N VAL A 58 -3.75 -5.27 -5.27
CA VAL A 58 -2.73 -4.33 -5.77
C VAL A 58 -2.61 -3.11 -4.86
N GLU A 59 -3.72 -2.45 -4.57
CA GLU A 59 -3.78 -1.30 -3.66
C GLU A 59 -3.30 -1.68 -2.26
N GLY A 60 -3.70 -2.85 -1.76
CA GLY A 60 -3.31 -3.36 -0.46
C GLY A 60 -1.79 -3.54 -0.32
N TRP A 61 -1.11 -4.08 -1.33
CA TRP A 61 0.35 -4.23 -1.30
C TRP A 61 1.08 -2.90 -1.32
N LEU A 62 0.64 -1.96 -2.15
CA LEU A 62 1.25 -0.63 -2.24
C LEU A 62 1.11 0.15 -0.94
N THR A 63 -0.12 0.25 -0.43
CA THR A 63 -0.40 1.01 0.80
C THR A 63 0.29 0.38 2.01
N ALA A 64 0.22 -0.95 2.17
CA ALA A 64 0.86 -1.62 3.29
C ALA A 64 2.40 -1.44 3.31
N ALA A 65 3.05 -1.40 2.14
CA ALA A 65 4.48 -1.18 2.07
C ALA A 65 4.85 0.26 2.47
N CYS A 66 4.07 1.26 2.04
CA CYS A 66 4.29 2.66 2.36
C CYS A 66 3.90 2.99 3.81
N GLU A 67 2.76 2.52 4.29
CA GLU A 67 2.29 2.70 5.67
C GLU A 67 3.30 2.15 6.69
N LYS A 68 3.83 0.96 6.43
CA LYS A 68 4.89 0.35 7.26
C LYS A 68 6.26 0.99 7.06
N ARG A 69 6.37 2.04 6.25
CA ARG A 69 7.63 2.74 5.92
C ARG A 69 8.74 1.82 5.43
N LEU A 70 8.36 0.75 4.73
CA LEU A 70 9.32 -0.18 4.13
C LEU A 70 9.93 0.39 2.85
N THR A 71 9.16 1.22 2.15
CA THR A 71 9.56 1.92 0.92
C THR A 71 8.72 3.19 0.77
N THR A 72 8.96 3.96 -0.30
CA THR A 72 8.19 5.15 -0.64
C THR A 72 7.55 5.02 -2.03
N PRO A 73 6.50 5.80 -2.35
CA PRO A 73 5.90 5.82 -3.67
C PRO A 73 6.91 6.10 -4.79
N GLU A 74 7.88 6.99 -4.54
CA GLU A 74 8.92 7.37 -5.49
C GLU A 74 9.85 6.19 -5.79
N HIS A 75 10.28 5.44 -4.77
CA HIS A 75 11.10 4.25 -4.94
C HIS A 75 10.36 3.14 -5.69
N LEU A 76 9.07 2.96 -5.39
CA LEU A 76 8.21 2.02 -6.12
C LEU A 76 8.06 2.43 -7.59
N ALA A 77 7.83 3.71 -7.86
CA ALA A 77 7.74 4.25 -9.23
C ALA A 77 9.05 4.05 -9.99
N ALA A 78 10.18 4.36 -9.39
CA ALA A 78 11.50 4.14 -10.00
C ALA A 78 11.74 2.66 -10.33
N SER A 79 11.39 1.74 -9.42
CA SER A 79 11.49 0.31 -9.67
C SER A 79 10.53 -0.15 -10.77
N LEU A 80 9.30 0.39 -10.82
CA LEU A 80 8.31 0.12 -11.86
C LEU A 80 8.81 0.52 -13.25
N MET A 81 9.45 1.69 -13.38
CA MET A 81 10.03 2.15 -14.65
C MET A 81 11.08 1.18 -15.21
N SER A 82 11.82 0.50 -14.33
CA SER A 82 12.83 -0.48 -14.72
C SER A 82 12.24 -1.80 -15.24
N ARG A 83 10.93 -2.04 -15.08
CA ARG A 83 10.24 -3.26 -15.53
C ARG A 83 9.64 -3.08 -16.92
N LYS A 84 10.00 -3.96 -17.85
CA LYS A 84 9.44 -3.94 -19.22
C LYS A 84 7.97 -4.38 -19.25
N LYS A 85 7.64 -5.43 -18.50
CA LYS A 85 6.29 -6.00 -18.41
C LYS A 85 5.93 -6.18 -16.95
N ILE A 86 4.71 -5.79 -16.61
CA ILE A 86 4.08 -6.04 -15.32
C ILE A 86 2.57 -5.90 -15.51
N SER A 87 1.83 -6.80 -14.90
CA SER A 87 0.38 -6.70 -14.81
C SER A 87 -0.02 -5.43 -14.05
N TRP A 88 -1.20 -4.90 -14.33
CA TRP A 88 -1.73 -3.74 -13.63
C TRP A 88 -0.96 -2.41 -13.79
N ARG A 89 -0.05 -2.28 -14.76
CA ARG A 89 0.78 -1.06 -14.92
C ARG A 89 0.00 0.25 -14.84
N PRO A 90 -1.10 0.47 -15.62
CA PRO A 90 -1.84 1.73 -15.55
C PRO A 90 -2.41 2.01 -14.16
N MET A 91 -2.88 0.96 -13.48
CA MET A 91 -3.40 1.07 -12.14
C MET A 91 -2.30 1.35 -11.11
N LEU A 92 -1.14 0.70 -11.26
CA LEU A 92 0.04 0.96 -10.42
C LEU A 92 0.47 2.42 -10.48
N GLU A 93 0.62 2.95 -11.69
CA GLU A 93 1.02 4.33 -11.91
C GLU A 93 0.02 5.30 -11.26
N ALA A 94 -1.28 5.09 -11.48
CA ALA A 94 -2.32 5.89 -10.84
C ALA A 94 -2.32 5.76 -9.31
N SER A 95 -2.14 4.54 -8.78
CA SER A 95 -2.13 4.30 -7.34
C SER A 95 -0.91 4.90 -6.65
N LEU A 96 0.25 4.87 -7.28
CA LEU A 96 1.46 5.47 -6.73
C LEU A 96 1.34 7.00 -6.63
N LEU A 97 0.69 7.65 -7.59
CA LEU A 97 0.38 9.08 -7.50
C LEU A 97 -0.56 9.38 -6.33
N ASP A 98 -1.61 8.57 -6.16
CA ASP A 98 -2.57 8.76 -5.07
C ASP A 98 -1.93 8.53 -3.68
N VAL A 99 -1.03 7.54 -3.55
CA VAL A 99 -0.28 7.30 -2.31
C VAL A 99 0.71 8.44 -2.05
N ALA A 100 1.36 8.98 -3.08
CA ALA A 100 2.21 10.17 -2.97
C ALA A 100 1.39 11.42 -2.52
N GLU A 101 0.11 11.48 -2.86
CA GLU A 101 -0.82 12.52 -2.40
C GLU A 101 -1.32 12.30 -0.95
N GLY A 102 -0.88 11.26 -0.27
CA GLY A 102 -1.13 11.00 1.14
C GLY A 102 -2.17 9.93 1.47
N ALA A 103 -2.71 9.21 0.48
CA ALA A 103 -3.58 8.07 0.76
C ALA A 103 -2.76 6.90 1.34
N GLN A 104 -3.04 6.51 2.59
CA GLN A 104 -2.27 5.50 3.32
C GLN A 104 -2.96 4.14 3.40
N SER A 105 -4.22 4.05 3.00
CA SER A 105 -4.98 2.80 3.03
C SER A 105 -5.78 2.58 1.75
N PRO A 106 -6.17 1.32 1.42
CA PRO A 106 -7.07 1.04 0.30
C PRO A 106 -8.42 1.76 0.42
N LEU A 107 -8.87 2.04 1.63
CA LEU A 107 -10.12 2.78 1.87
C LEU A 107 -9.96 4.27 1.54
N GLU A 108 -8.84 4.86 1.92
CA GLU A 108 -8.52 6.25 1.55
C GLU A 108 -8.35 6.41 0.03
N LEU A 109 -7.72 5.44 -0.64
CA LEU A 109 -7.64 5.41 -2.11
C LEU A 109 -9.04 5.32 -2.75
N ALA A 110 -9.90 4.46 -2.20
CA ALA A 110 -11.27 4.34 -2.69
C ALA A 110 -12.07 5.63 -2.47
N PHE A 111 -11.94 6.28 -1.33
CA PHE A 111 -12.55 7.57 -1.04
C PHE A 111 -12.07 8.66 -2.01
N LEU A 112 -10.76 8.79 -2.21
CA LEU A 112 -10.17 9.75 -3.13
C LEU A 112 -10.72 9.61 -4.56
N ARG A 113 -10.83 8.38 -5.05
CA ARG A 113 -11.25 8.12 -6.44
C ARG A 113 -12.75 8.16 -6.63
N ARG A 114 -13.51 7.50 -5.72
CA ARG A 114 -14.94 7.25 -5.89
C ARG A 114 -15.82 8.33 -5.26
N VAL A 115 -15.29 9.10 -4.34
CA VAL A 115 -16.02 10.18 -3.68
C VAL A 115 -15.44 11.52 -4.09
N GLU A 116 -14.21 11.83 -3.70
CA GLU A 116 -13.61 13.15 -3.89
C GLU A 116 -13.55 13.53 -5.38
N ARG A 117 -12.84 12.73 -6.19
CA ARG A 117 -12.68 13.01 -7.63
C ARG A 117 -13.95 12.77 -8.44
N ALA A 118 -14.70 11.69 -8.14
CA ALA A 118 -15.89 11.35 -8.89
C ALA A 118 -17.01 12.40 -8.74
N HIS A 119 -17.07 13.10 -7.60
CA HIS A 119 -18.05 14.14 -7.31
C HIS A 119 -17.49 15.56 -7.40
N GLY A 120 -16.24 15.72 -7.87
CA GLY A 120 -15.62 17.04 -8.01
C GLY A 120 -15.48 17.78 -6.69
N LEU A 121 -15.32 17.07 -5.58
CA LEU A 121 -15.11 17.70 -4.28
C LEU A 121 -13.75 18.40 -4.25
N PRO A 122 -13.60 19.47 -3.46
CA PRO A 122 -12.31 20.08 -3.26
C PRO A 122 -11.33 19.08 -2.65
N ARG A 123 -10.03 19.29 -2.87
CA ARG A 123 -9.00 18.45 -2.28
C ARG A 123 -8.98 18.65 -0.76
N GLY A 124 -9.23 17.56 -0.01
CA GLY A 124 -9.09 17.54 1.44
C GLY A 124 -7.63 17.36 1.88
N GLU A 125 -7.26 17.94 3.00
CA GLU A 125 -5.99 17.66 3.67
C GLU A 125 -6.06 16.27 4.32
N ARG A 126 -5.02 15.45 4.13
CA ARG A 126 -4.99 14.06 4.60
C ARG A 126 -4.05 13.89 5.77
N GLN A 127 -4.41 12.92 6.63
CA GLN A 127 -3.59 12.54 7.79
C GLN A 127 -3.20 13.73 8.66
N LEU A 128 -4.15 14.63 8.88
CA LEU A 128 -3.92 15.82 9.69
C LEU A 128 -3.81 15.43 11.16
N ARG A 129 -2.71 15.85 11.80
CA ARG A 129 -2.51 15.69 13.22
C ARG A 129 -3.13 16.87 13.96
N TRP A 130 -4.27 16.65 14.58
CA TRP A 130 -4.88 17.65 15.44
C TRP A 130 -4.31 17.54 16.87
N ALA A 131 -3.65 18.61 17.33
CA ALA A 131 -3.10 18.71 18.68
C ALA A 131 -4.04 19.56 19.56
N GLY A 132 -5.08 18.92 20.13
CA GLY A 132 -5.91 19.49 21.18
C GLY A 132 -5.52 18.92 22.55
N ARG A 133 -6.48 18.73 23.45
CA ARG A 133 -6.27 18.01 24.72
C ARG A 133 -5.74 16.58 24.52
N ARG A 134 -5.98 15.99 23.37
CA ARG A 134 -5.44 14.69 22.89
C ARG A 134 -5.01 14.84 21.44
N VAL A 135 -4.01 14.07 21.04
CA VAL A 135 -3.62 13.96 19.63
C VAL A 135 -4.66 13.09 18.94
N ILE A 136 -5.33 13.63 17.92
CA ILE A 136 -6.27 12.92 17.05
C ILE A 136 -5.71 12.99 15.63
N TRP A 137 -5.76 11.89 14.92
CA TRP A 137 -5.48 11.82 13.49
C TRP A 137 -6.79 11.89 12.73
N ILE A 138 -6.86 12.78 11.75
CA ILE A 138 -8.03 13.00 10.90
C ILE A 138 -7.68 12.47 9.52
N ASP A 139 -8.48 11.56 8.98
CA ASP A 139 -8.19 10.94 7.68
C ASP A 139 -8.29 11.95 6.55
N VAL A 140 -9.35 12.75 6.51
CA VAL A 140 -9.53 13.84 5.53
C VAL A 140 -10.17 15.06 6.20
N ASP A 141 -9.56 16.22 6.07
CA ASP A 141 -10.09 17.50 6.58
C ASP A 141 -10.34 18.49 5.43
N TYR A 142 -11.57 18.98 5.35
CA TYR A 142 -11.98 20.05 4.44
C TYR A 142 -12.11 21.36 5.22
N LEU A 143 -10.98 22.00 5.53
CA LEU A 143 -10.88 23.18 6.40
C LEU A 143 -11.84 24.29 6.03
N LEU A 144 -11.95 24.63 4.72
CA LEU A 144 -12.85 25.69 4.23
C LEU A 144 -14.33 25.38 4.49
N TYR A 145 -14.68 24.12 4.57
CA TYR A 145 -16.06 23.66 4.78
C TYR A 145 -16.30 23.21 6.23
N ARG A 146 -15.29 23.31 7.10
CA ARG A 146 -15.34 22.83 8.49
C ARG A 146 -15.84 21.38 8.59
N THR A 147 -15.47 20.56 7.61
CA THR A 147 -15.94 19.17 7.52
C THR A 147 -14.75 18.24 7.65
N ARG A 148 -14.87 17.30 8.59
CA ARG A 148 -13.92 16.23 8.80
C ARG A 148 -14.53 14.90 8.41
N VAL A 149 -13.74 14.07 7.74
CA VAL A 149 -14.16 12.74 7.33
C VAL A 149 -13.21 11.72 7.96
N GLU A 150 -13.80 10.81 8.72
CA GLU A 150 -13.13 9.63 9.26
C GLU A 150 -13.55 8.42 8.41
N LEU A 151 -12.58 7.67 7.93
CA LEU A 151 -12.80 6.53 7.07
C LEU A 151 -12.75 5.23 7.89
N ASP A 152 -13.93 4.72 8.26
CA ASP A 152 -14.06 3.51 9.08
C ASP A 152 -13.96 2.24 8.23
N GLY A 153 -12.83 1.53 8.32
CA GLY A 153 -12.61 0.26 7.64
C GLY A 153 -13.12 -0.92 8.48
N ARG A 154 -14.01 -1.73 7.92
CA ARG A 154 -14.59 -2.92 8.59
C ARG A 154 -13.56 -3.94 9.12
N LEU A 155 -12.32 -3.91 8.65
CA LEU A 155 -11.28 -4.89 9.02
C LEU A 155 -10.51 -4.55 10.30
N GLY A 156 -10.61 -3.30 10.81
CA GLY A 156 -9.92 -2.88 12.04
C GLY A 156 -10.75 -3.03 13.33
N HIS A 157 -12.04 -3.34 13.21
CA HIS A 157 -12.98 -3.16 14.34
C HIS A 157 -13.77 -4.43 14.70
N GLN A 158 -13.17 -5.60 14.60
CA GLN A 158 -13.74 -6.81 15.19
C GLN A 158 -13.26 -6.92 16.64
N GLY A 159 -14.15 -6.58 17.59
CA GLY A 159 -13.90 -6.76 19.01
C GLY A 159 -14.08 -5.49 19.86
N GLU A 160 -13.42 -5.43 21.01
CA GLU A 160 -13.52 -4.34 22.01
C GLU A 160 -13.18 -2.93 21.51
N GLY A 161 -12.50 -2.81 20.38
CA GLY A 161 -12.19 -1.53 19.74
C GLY A 161 -13.45 -0.74 19.32
N ARG A 162 -14.52 -1.43 18.88
CA ARG A 162 -15.79 -0.79 18.47
C ARG A 162 -16.43 0.09 19.54
N PHE A 163 -16.33 -0.34 20.80
CA PHE A 163 -16.92 0.42 21.91
C PHE A 163 -16.09 1.65 22.30
N ARG A 164 -14.78 1.61 22.10
CA ARG A 164 -13.89 2.75 22.39
C ARG A 164 -14.03 3.84 21.34
N ASP A 165 -14.16 3.49 20.07
CA ASP A 165 -14.30 4.44 18.97
C ASP A 165 -15.64 5.17 19.02
N ARG A 166 -16.77 4.48 19.23
CA ARG A 166 -18.09 5.12 19.41
C ARG A 166 -18.15 6.09 20.58
N ARG A 167 -17.40 5.82 21.68
CA ARG A 167 -17.31 6.77 22.81
C ARG A 167 -16.41 7.98 22.50
N ARG A 168 -15.49 7.85 21.55
CA ARG A 168 -14.63 8.94 21.10
C ARG A 168 -15.40 9.90 20.19
N ASP A 169 -16.18 9.36 19.26
CA ASP A 169 -16.96 10.12 18.29
C ASP A 169 -18.10 10.96 18.94
N ASN A 170 -18.63 10.50 20.06
CA ASN A 170 -19.68 11.21 20.80
C ASN A 170 -19.17 12.29 21.80
N ARG A 171 -17.88 12.62 21.79
CA ARG A 171 -17.24 13.61 22.68
C ARG A 171 -16.57 14.78 21.94
N GLY A 172 -16.79 14.89 20.63
CA GLY A 172 -16.30 15.97 19.77
C GLY A 172 -17.21 17.18 19.72
#